data_ae4322ca6784538c28510e5f6c8356ab
#
_entry.id   ae4322ca6784538c28510e5f6c8356ab
#
_cell.length_a   1.000
_cell.length_b   1.000
_cell.length_c   1.000
_cell.angle_alpha   90.00
_cell.angle_beta   90.00
_cell.angle_gamma   90.00
#
_symmetry.space_group_name_H-M   'P 1'
#
loop_
_entity.id
_entity.type
_entity.pdbx_description
1 polymer ?
#
loop_
_entity_poly.entity_id
_entity_poly.type
_entity_poly.pdbx_seq_one_letter_code
_entity_poly.pdbx_strand_id
1 'polypeptide(L)'
;MMSVTKSQGHKVTGSQVEYRAVISKERRGKVSLLNEIVPQAEGEIIVFSDARQIFKKDALRNLVANFADEKVGCVSGELVFVDEDKASVSKGIGFYWRYEKWMRKMESRISSAIGATGAIYAIRKDLFTPPPQNTILDDVFIPLKVVEQGFRVIFDSEAVAYDRIVSTSKEEFKRKTRTLAGNFQLFFQFKKLLNPLRGKVAFQFFSHKFLRAVAFFFLIILFVLNLFLKNVYPYNLFFVLQLLFYSGAIFGFLAEKFNVRGGFLLFPYTFCILNIAALKGFFKFLGKRFDVRWEKANF
;
A
#
# COMPACT_ATOMS: atom_id res chain seq x y z
N MET A 1 -19.71 -24.31 8.21
CA MET A 1 -20.08 -25.10 7.02
C MET A 1 -20.14 -24.14 5.85
N MET A 2 -19.24 -24.31 4.88
CA MET A 2 -19.17 -23.47 3.68
C MET A 2 -20.09 -24.00 2.61
N SER A 3 -20.85 -23.14 1.97
CA SER A 3 -21.56 -23.51 0.72
C SER A 3 -20.76 -22.96 -0.47
N VAL A 4 -20.26 -23.84 -1.30
CA VAL A 4 -19.69 -23.49 -2.60
C VAL A 4 -20.84 -23.56 -3.62
N THR A 5 -21.21 -22.42 -4.18
CA THR A 5 -22.21 -22.38 -5.25
C THR A 5 -21.45 -22.33 -6.59
N LYS A 6 -21.52 -23.39 -7.38
CA LYS A 6 -21.12 -23.37 -8.79
C LYS A 6 -22.20 -22.66 -9.58
N SER A 7 -21.86 -21.54 -10.23
CA SER A 7 -22.70 -20.89 -11.21
C SER A 7 -22.11 -21.17 -12.59
N GLN A 8 -22.90 -21.70 -13.53
CA GLN A 8 -22.47 -21.87 -14.92
C GLN A 8 -22.37 -20.50 -15.59
N GLY A 9 -21.20 -20.18 -16.11
CA GLY A 9 -20.90 -18.89 -16.74
C GLY A 9 -21.53 -18.70 -18.11
N HIS A 10 -21.80 -17.44 -18.46
CA HIS A 10 -22.13 -17.03 -19.81
C HIS A 10 -20.94 -17.24 -20.76
N LYS A 11 -21.21 -17.82 -21.96
CA LYS A 11 -20.23 -17.87 -23.04
C LYS A 11 -19.92 -16.47 -23.54
N VAL A 12 -18.72 -15.97 -23.29
CA VAL A 12 -18.15 -14.85 -24.04
C VAL A 12 -17.30 -15.45 -25.14
N THR A 13 -17.74 -15.30 -26.41
CA THR A 13 -17.07 -15.67 -27.65
C THR A 13 -15.76 -16.48 -27.48
N GLY A 14 -15.90 -17.84 -27.53
CA GLY A 14 -14.78 -18.76 -27.73
C GLY A 14 -14.02 -19.25 -26.49
N SER A 15 -14.22 -18.71 -25.31
CA SER A 15 -13.62 -19.22 -24.06
C SER A 15 -14.70 -19.52 -23.02
N GLN A 16 -14.66 -20.73 -22.42
CA GLN A 16 -15.49 -21.03 -21.26
C GLN A 16 -14.87 -20.36 -20.03
N VAL A 17 -15.55 -19.36 -19.48
CA VAL A 17 -15.17 -18.75 -18.18
C VAL A 17 -16.01 -19.44 -17.11
N GLU A 18 -15.36 -20.15 -16.19
CA GLU A 18 -16.03 -20.75 -15.03
C GLU A 18 -15.99 -19.76 -13.86
N TYR A 19 -17.15 -19.53 -13.23
CA TYR A 19 -17.28 -18.72 -12.04
C TYR A 19 -17.55 -19.62 -10.83
N ARG A 20 -16.72 -19.46 -9.78
CA ARG A 20 -16.95 -20.11 -8.49
C ARG A 20 -17.15 -19.04 -7.41
N ALA A 21 -18.29 -19.02 -6.76
CA ALA A 21 -18.56 -18.16 -5.62
C ALA A 21 -18.36 -18.93 -4.31
N VAL A 22 -17.50 -18.43 -3.44
CA VAL A 22 -17.27 -18.97 -2.10
C VAL A 22 -17.90 -18.02 -1.09
N ILE A 23 -19.00 -18.47 -0.46
CA ILE A 23 -19.75 -17.68 0.51
C ILE A 23 -19.40 -18.13 1.92
N SER A 24 -18.87 -17.23 2.73
CA SER A 24 -18.63 -17.48 4.16
C SER A 24 -19.71 -16.83 5.00
N LYS A 25 -20.32 -17.62 5.91
CA LYS A 25 -21.30 -17.10 6.88
C LYS A 25 -20.66 -16.17 7.90
N GLU A 26 -19.37 -16.31 8.16
CA GLU A 26 -18.61 -15.51 9.12
C GLU A 26 -17.62 -14.58 8.43
N ARG A 27 -17.38 -13.41 8.98
CA ARG A 27 -16.38 -12.45 8.51
C ARG A 27 -14.99 -12.88 8.99
N ARG A 28 -14.34 -13.79 8.27
CA ARG A 28 -13.01 -14.32 8.61
C ARG A 28 -11.84 -13.45 8.12
N GLY A 29 -12.12 -12.41 7.33
CA GLY A 29 -11.11 -11.55 6.73
C GLY A 29 -10.57 -12.08 5.39
N LYS A 30 -9.98 -11.16 4.58
CA LYS A 30 -9.47 -11.44 3.22
C LYS A 30 -8.42 -12.56 3.22
N VAL A 31 -7.44 -12.48 4.12
CA VAL A 31 -6.31 -13.42 4.19
C VAL A 31 -6.77 -14.85 4.43
N SER A 32 -7.74 -15.07 5.33
CA SER A 32 -8.29 -16.41 5.57
C SER A 32 -8.91 -17.02 4.31
N LEU A 33 -9.63 -16.20 3.53
CA LEU A 33 -10.23 -16.64 2.27
C LEU A 33 -9.17 -16.89 1.18
N LEU A 34 -8.15 -16.05 1.07
CA LEU A 34 -7.04 -16.27 0.15
C LEU A 34 -6.31 -17.58 0.42
N ASN A 35 -6.01 -17.86 1.69
CA ASN A 35 -5.33 -19.09 2.09
C ASN A 35 -6.14 -20.35 1.77
N GLU A 36 -7.45 -20.24 1.71
CA GLU A 36 -8.35 -21.34 1.38
C GLU A 36 -8.56 -21.49 -0.11
N ILE A 37 -8.72 -20.38 -0.86
CA ILE A 37 -9.12 -20.41 -2.27
C ILE A 37 -7.92 -20.59 -3.19
N VAL A 38 -6.78 -19.91 -2.93
CA VAL A 38 -5.62 -19.96 -3.84
C VAL A 38 -5.09 -21.38 -4.07
N PRO A 39 -4.97 -22.26 -3.06
CA PRO A 39 -4.57 -23.66 -3.30
C PRO A 39 -5.51 -24.43 -4.21
N GLN A 40 -6.80 -24.09 -4.22
CA GLN A 40 -7.84 -24.76 -5.02
C GLN A 40 -7.91 -24.26 -6.48
N ALA A 41 -7.25 -23.14 -6.80
CA ALA A 41 -7.23 -22.64 -8.17
C ALA A 41 -6.43 -23.58 -9.08
N GLU A 42 -6.85 -23.74 -10.33
CA GLU A 42 -6.23 -24.68 -11.27
C GLU A 42 -5.18 -24.00 -12.18
N GLY A 43 -5.26 -22.65 -12.33
CA GLY A 43 -4.36 -21.89 -13.19
C GLY A 43 -2.93 -21.80 -12.66
N GLU A 44 -1.96 -21.69 -13.56
CA GLU A 44 -0.54 -21.48 -13.23
C GLU A 44 -0.26 -20.07 -12.70
N ILE A 45 -1.08 -19.11 -13.12
CA ILE A 45 -0.98 -17.71 -12.70
C ILE A 45 -2.26 -17.32 -11.99
N ILE A 46 -2.12 -16.77 -10.78
CA ILE A 46 -3.22 -16.25 -9.98
C ILE A 46 -3.23 -14.73 -10.07
N VAL A 47 -4.37 -14.17 -10.48
CA VAL A 47 -4.60 -12.71 -10.48
C VAL A 47 -5.46 -12.34 -9.29
N PHE A 48 -4.99 -11.37 -8.51
CA PHE A 48 -5.70 -10.81 -7.36
C PHE A 48 -6.29 -9.45 -7.73
N SER A 49 -7.54 -9.25 -7.32
CA SER A 49 -8.25 -7.98 -7.49
C SER A 49 -9.22 -7.75 -6.35
N ASP A 50 -9.46 -6.49 -6.02
CA ASP A 50 -10.59 -6.10 -5.18
C ASP A 50 -11.87 -6.02 -6.04
N ALA A 51 -13.03 -6.36 -5.49
CA ALA A 51 -14.27 -6.55 -6.25
C ALA A 51 -14.81 -5.29 -6.98
N ARG A 52 -14.36 -4.08 -6.57
CA ARG A 52 -14.84 -2.81 -7.13
C ARG A 52 -14.00 -2.26 -8.29
N GLN A 53 -12.86 -2.89 -8.59
CA GLN A 53 -11.97 -2.42 -9.63
C GLN A 53 -12.49 -2.72 -11.02
N ILE A 54 -12.30 -1.75 -11.93
CA ILE A 54 -12.58 -1.91 -13.36
C ILE A 54 -11.24 -2.01 -14.08
N PHE A 55 -11.00 -3.13 -14.76
CA PHE A 55 -9.75 -3.34 -15.49
C PHE A 55 -9.81 -2.68 -16.87
N LYS A 56 -8.71 -2.05 -17.28
CA LYS A 56 -8.49 -1.68 -18.67
C LYS A 56 -8.55 -2.96 -19.54
N LYS A 57 -9.08 -2.84 -20.76
CA LYS A 57 -9.32 -3.98 -21.67
C LYS A 57 -8.13 -4.93 -21.80
N ASP A 58 -6.89 -4.40 -21.81
CA ASP A 58 -5.67 -5.20 -22.00
C ASP A 58 -4.91 -5.50 -20.69
N ALA A 59 -5.47 -5.13 -19.53
CA ALA A 59 -4.79 -5.22 -18.24
C ALA A 59 -4.34 -6.65 -17.90
N LEU A 60 -5.19 -7.64 -18.10
CA LEU A 60 -4.85 -9.06 -17.83
C LEU A 60 -3.76 -9.56 -18.78
N ARG A 61 -3.84 -9.20 -20.07
CA ARG A 61 -2.81 -9.57 -21.04
C ARG A 61 -1.46 -8.99 -20.67
N ASN A 62 -1.42 -7.72 -20.27
CA ASN A 62 -0.20 -7.04 -19.86
C ASN A 62 0.38 -7.69 -18.60
N LEU A 63 -0.43 -8.00 -17.57
CA LEU A 63 0.04 -8.73 -16.39
C LEU A 63 0.69 -10.07 -16.78
N VAL A 64 -0.01 -10.89 -17.58
CA VAL A 64 0.41 -12.25 -17.89
C VAL A 64 1.63 -12.27 -18.81
N ALA A 65 1.74 -11.35 -19.76
CA ALA A 65 2.88 -11.27 -20.68
C ALA A 65 4.23 -11.17 -19.99
N ASN A 66 4.27 -10.55 -18.81
CA ASN A 66 5.51 -10.39 -18.02
C ASN A 66 6.06 -11.73 -17.48
N PHE A 67 5.23 -12.77 -17.35
CA PHE A 67 5.66 -14.09 -16.89
C PHE A 67 6.38 -14.93 -17.97
N ALA A 68 6.54 -14.39 -19.19
CA ALA A 68 7.43 -14.95 -20.20
C ALA A 68 8.91 -14.94 -19.71
N ASP A 69 9.29 -14.02 -18.83
CA ASP A 69 10.54 -14.09 -18.08
C ASP A 69 10.37 -15.03 -16.88
N GLU A 70 11.07 -16.15 -16.89
CA GLU A 70 11.02 -17.16 -15.82
C GLU A 70 11.45 -16.61 -14.45
N LYS A 71 12.25 -15.54 -14.43
CA LYS A 71 12.70 -14.88 -13.20
C LYS A 71 11.59 -14.02 -12.55
N VAL A 72 10.52 -13.73 -13.27
CA VAL A 72 9.39 -12.95 -12.77
C VAL A 72 8.41 -13.89 -12.06
N GLY A 73 8.26 -13.70 -10.76
CA GLY A 73 7.33 -14.46 -9.91
C GLY A 73 6.08 -13.66 -9.52
N CYS A 74 6.14 -12.33 -9.58
CA CYS A 74 5.00 -11.47 -9.27
C CYS A 74 5.00 -10.21 -10.16
N VAL A 75 3.82 -9.79 -10.58
CA VAL A 75 3.60 -8.57 -11.39
C VAL A 75 2.55 -7.71 -10.70
N SER A 76 2.91 -6.50 -10.30
CA SER A 76 1.96 -5.49 -9.81
C SER A 76 1.52 -4.59 -10.96
N GLY A 77 0.23 -4.44 -11.16
CA GLY A 77 -0.31 -3.42 -12.05
C GLY A 77 -0.42 -2.05 -11.38
N GLU A 78 -0.95 -1.10 -12.12
CA GLU A 78 -1.15 0.28 -11.73
C GLU A 78 -2.61 0.56 -11.36
N LEU A 79 -2.84 1.16 -10.18
CA LEU A 79 -4.15 1.69 -9.81
C LEU A 79 -4.26 3.16 -10.22
N VAL A 80 -5.28 3.47 -11.01
CA VAL A 80 -5.61 4.83 -11.45
C VAL A 80 -6.96 5.23 -10.86
N PHE A 81 -6.98 6.35 -10.15
CA PHE A 81 -8.22 6.91 -9.65
C PHE A 81 -8.90 7.76 -10.70
N VAL A 82 -10.17 7.48 -10.97
CA VAL A 82 -11.03 8.25 -11.88
C VAL A 82 -11.88 9.18 -11.03
N ASP A 83 -11.72 10.50 -11.24
CA ASP A 83 -12.52 11.53 -10.58
C ASP A 83 -13.78 11.75 -11.41
N GLU A 84 -14.95 11.43 -10.87
CA GLU A 84 -16.25 11.80 -11.48
C GLU A 84 -16.60 13.27 -11.18
N ASP A 85 -16.08 13.83 -10.08
CA ASP A 85 -16.23 15.23 -9.71
C ASP A 85 -14.87 15.87 -9.50
N LYS A 86 -14.59 16.95 -10.23
CA LYS A 86 -13.35 17.76 -10.14
C LYS A 86 -13.17 18.49 -8.78
N ALA A 87 -13.83 18.03 -7.73
CA ALA A 87 -13.77 18.60 -6.40
C ALA A 87 -12.58 18.04 -5.62
N SER A 88 -11.47 18.74 -5.68
CA SER A 88 -10.51 18.98 -4.58
C SER A 88 -10.12 17.83 -3.63
N VAL A 89 -9.92 16.62 -4.09
CA VAL A 89 -9.03 15.73 -3.32
C VAL A 89 -7.62 16.26 -3.53
N SER A 90 -7.10 16.81 -2.47
CA SER A 90 -6.00 17.76 -2.45
C SER A 90 -4.90 17.41 -3.46
N LYS A 91 -4.42 18.42 -4.20
CA LYS A 91 -3.25 18.33 -5.10
C LYS A 91 -2.06 17.61 -4.43
N GLY A 92 -1.96 17.64 -3.11
CA GLY A 92 -0.97 16.93 -2.31
C GLY A 92 -1.11 15.41 -2.36
N ILE A 93 -2.33 14.84 -2.32
CA ILE A 93 -2.55 13.39 -2.46
C ILE A 93 -2.17 12.94 -3.88
N GLY A 94 -2.53 13.70 -4.90
CA GLY A 94 -2.17 13.41 -6.29
C GLY A 94 -0.65 13.43 -6.53
N PHE A 95 0.09 14.35 -5.88
CA PHE A 95 1.55 14.37 -5.94
C PHE A 95 2.16 13.15 -5.24
N TYR A 96 1.68 12.81 -4.04
CA TYR A 96 2.11 11.64 -3.30
C TYR A 96 1.91 10.33 -4.09
N TRP A 97 0.76 10.15 -4.73
CA TRP A 97 0.49 8.98 -5.57
C TRP A 97 1.40 8.90 -6.80
N ARG A 98 1.69 10.03 -7.47
CA ARG A 98 2.67 10.06 -8.58
C ARG A 98 4.06 9.67 -8.10
N TYR A 99 4.47 10.17 -6.93
CA TYR A 99 5.74 9.79 -6.31
C TYR A 99 5.81 8.30 -6.00
N GLU A 100 4.77 7.71 -5.37
CA GLU A 100 4.70 6.26 -5.09
C GLU A 100 4.79 5.42 -6.36
N LYS A 101 4.08 5.77 -7.42
CA LYS A 101 4.13 5.08 -8.71
C LYS A 101 5.54 5.15 -9.31
N TRP A 102 6.14 6.33 -9.31
CA TRP A 102 7.51 6.51 -9.78
C TRP A 102 8.50 5.67 -8.98
N MET A 103 8.40 5.65 -7.65
CA MET A 103 9.25 4.83 -6.78
C MET A 103 9.11 3.34 -7.12
N ARG A 104 7.90 2.80 -7.23
CA ARG A 104 7.67 1.40 -7.61
C ARG A 104 8.27 1.05 -8.97
N LYS A 105 8.15 1.96 -9.94
CA LYS A 105 8.76 1.80 -11.27
C LYS A 105 10.28 1.73 -11.19
N MET A 106 10.90 2.59 -10.38
CA MET A 106 12.36 2.58 -10.17
C MET A 106 12.83 1.34 -9.41
N GLU A 107 12.13 0.95 -8.34
CA GLU A 107 12.40 -0.28 -7.59
C GLU A 107 12.38 -1.52 -8.49
N SER A 108 11.34 -1.65 -9.30
CA SER A 108 11.17 -2.73 -10.27
C SER A 108 12.31 -2.79 -11.30
N ARG A 109 12.81 -1.62 -11.75
CA ARG A 109 13.95 -1.56 -12.69
C ARG A 109 15.27 -1.93 -12.05
N ILE A 110 15.51 -1.52 -10.80
CA ILE A 110 16.76 -1.76 -10.09
C ILE A 110 16.86 -3.23 -9.64
N SER A 111 15.75 -3.79 -9.14
CA SER A 111 15.67 -5.15 -8.62
C SER A 111 14.22 -5.67 -8.61
N SER A 112 13.49 -5.42 -7.53
CA SER A 112 12.10 -5.84 -7.35
C SER A 112 11.30 -4.73 -6.67
N ALA A 113 10.04 -4.56 -7.02
CA ALA A 113 9.13 -3.71 -6.26
C ALA A 113 8.87 -4.32 -4.87
N ILE A 114 8.74 -3.45 -3.86
CA ILE A 114 8.53 -3.87 -2.47
C ILE A 114 7.03 -3.99 -2.19
N GLY A 115 6.38 -4.94 -2.81
CA GLY A 115 4.96 -5.16 -2.71
C GLY A 115 4.21 -4.84 -3.99
N ALA A 116 2.95 -5.21 -4.01
CA ALA A 116 2.05 -5.02 -5.14
C ALA A 116 0.93 -4.03 -4.79
N THR A 117 0.14 -3.69 -5.80
CA THR A 117 -1.11 -2.97 -5.61
C THR A 117 -2.23 -3.99 -5.41
N GLY A 118 -2.82 -4.04 -4.22
CA GLY A 118 -3.87 -5.02 -3.88
C GLY A 118 -5.08 -4.99 -4.81
N ALA A 119 -5.25 -3.90 -5.55
CA ALA A 119 -6.31 -3.74 -6.56
C ALA A 119 -6.07 -4.57 -7.84
N ILE A 120 -4.79 -4.79 -8.22
CA ILE A 120 -4.42 -5.54 -9.42
C ILE A 120 -2.98 -6.04 -9.31
N TYR A 121 -2.79 -7.34 -9.15
CA TYR A 121 -1.49 -7.99 -9.25
C TYR A 121 -1.64 -9.48 -9.57
N ALA A 122 -0.58 -10.09 -10.05
CA ALA A 122 -0.54 -11.51 -10.39
C ALA A 122 0.71 -12.17 -9.82
N ILE A 123 0.63 -13.47 -9.53
CA ILE A 123 1.77 -14.30 -9.10
C ILE A 123 1.76 -15.65 -9.83
N ARG A 124 2.92 -16.31 -9.90
CA ARG A 124 2.96 -17.76 -10.18
C ARG A 124 2.33 -18.50 -9.00
N LYS A 125 1.39 -19.41 -9.25
CA LYS A 125 0.65 -20.12 -8.20
C LYS A 125 1.57 -20.90 -7.26
N ASP A 126 2.59 -21.55 -7.78
CA ASP A 126 3.58 -22.35 -7.06
C ASP A 126 4.43 -21.53 -6.06
N LEU A 127 4.52 -20.21 -6.28
CA LEU A 127 5.21 -19.28 -5.39
C LEU A 127 4.31 -18.72 -4.27
N PHE A 128 3.02 -19.08 -4.26
CA PHE A 128 2.12 -18.60 -3.23
C PHE A 128 2.50 -19.15 -1.86
N THR A 129 2.88 -18.27 -0.97
CA THR A 129 3.08 -18.58 0.45
C THR A 129 1.91 -18.02 1.25
N PRO A 130 1.11 -18.86 1.93
CA PRO A 130 -0.03 -18.40 2.70
C PRO A 130 0.39 -17.39 3.79
N PRO A 131 -0.13 -16.14 3.77
CA PRO A 131 0.16 -15.19 4.82
C PRO A 131 -0.48 -15.62 6.16
N PRO A 132 0.14 -15.31 7.32
CA PRO A 132 -0.48 -15.47 8.62
C PRO A 132 -1.86 -14.81 8.68
N GLN A 133 -2.83 -15.43 9.36
CA GLN A 133 -4.23 -14.96 9.39
C GLN A 133 -4.41 -13.52 9.87
N ASN A 134 -3.48 -13.02 10.68
CA ASN A 134 -3.49 -11.66 11.20
C ASN A 134 -2.73 -10.66 10.32
N THR A 135 -2.32 -11.03 9.10
CA THR A 135 -1.61 -10.15 8.17
C THR A 135 -2.54 -9.04 7.67
N ILE A 136 -2.09 -7.78 7.81
CA ILE A 136 -2.85 -6.60 7.39
C ILE A 136 -2.58 -6.27 5.91
N LEU A 137 -1.34 -6.47 5.45
CA LEU A 137 -0.86 -6.12 4.12
C LEU A 137 -0.48 -7.40 3.37
N ASP A 138 -1.49 -8.13 2.91
CA ASP A 138 -1.32 -9.33 2.08
C ASP A 138 -0.64 -9.00 0.74
N ASP A 139 -0.95 -7.84 0.18
CA ASP A 139 -0.41 -7.29 -1.06
C ASP A 139 1.07 -6.85 -0.98
N VAL A 140 1.63 -6.82 0.22
CA VAL A 140 3.09 -6.65 0.44
C VAL A 140 3.72 -7.97 0.89
N PHE A 141 3.05 -8.73 1.75
CA PHE A 141 3.56 -9.99 2.28
C PHE A 141 3.81 -11.01 1.18
N ILE A 142 2.80 -11.26 0.33
CA ILE A 142 2.88 -12.26 -0.74
C ILE A 142 4.02 -11.94 -1.73
N PRO A 143 4.15 -10.72 -2.30
CA PRO A 143 5.27 -10.37 -3.15
C PRO A 143 6.64 -10.48 -2.47
N LEU A 144 6.76 -10.10 -1.19
CA LEU A 144 8.03 -10.26 -0.47
C LEU A 144 8.40 -11.74 -0.27
N LYS A 145 7.41 -12.63 -0.11
CA LYS A 145 7.66 -14.08 -0.10
C LYS A 145 8.13 -14.60 -1.45
N VAL A 146 7.62 -14.07 -2.55
CA VAL A 146 8.14 -14.35 -3.89
C VAL A 146 9.61 -13.93 -4.03
N VAL A 147 9.97 -12.75 -3.50
CA VAL A 147 11.39 -12.31 -3.48
C VAL A 147 12.27 -13.22 -2.63
N GLU A 148 11.80 -13.67 -1.45
CA GLU A 148 12.55 -14.61 -0.59
C GLU A 148 12.81 -15.95 -1.29
N GLN A 149 11.98 -16.35 -2.26
CA GLN A 149 12.14 -17.54 -3.09
C GLN A 149 13.08 -17.30 -4.29
N GLY A 150 13.65 -16.10 -4.43
CA GLY A 150 14.63 -15.78 -5.49
C GLY A 150 14.05 -15.21 -6.76
N PHE A 151 12.72 -14.99 -6.82
CA PHE A 151 12.05 -14.43 -8.00
C PHE A 151 11.90 -12.91 -7.89
N ARG A 152 11.70 -12.28 -9.06
CA ARG A 152 11.49 -10.84 -9.15
C ARG A 152 10.02 -10.46 -9.01
N VAL A 153 9.80 -9.31 -8.38
CA VAL A 153 8.52 -8.60 -8.36
C VAL A 153 8.66 -7.37 -9.24
N ILE A 154 7.87 -7.27 -10.29
CA ILE A 154 7.92 -6.15 -11.23
C ILE A 154 6.66 -5.30 -11.17
N PHE A 155 6.78 -4.05 -11.59
CA PHE A 155 5.66 -3.11 -11.73
C PHE A 155 5.44 -2.81 -13.20
N ASP A 156 4.23 -3.11 -13.68
CA ASP A 156 3.79 -2.85 -15.04
C ASP A 156 2.74 -1.72 -15.06
N SER A 157 3.11 -0.57 -15.62
CA SER A 157 2.23 0.59 -15.74
C SER A 157 1.16 0.47 -16.83
N GLU A 158 1.25 -0.54 -17.70
CA GLU A 158 0.24 -0.79 -18.74
C GLU A 158 -0.89 -1.71 -18.25
N ALA A 159 -0.65 -2.46 -17.18
CA ALA A 159 -1.65 -3.29 -16.52
C ALA A 159 -2.49 -2.43 -15.55
N VAL A 160 -3.49 -1.74 -16.06
CA VAL A 160 -4.24 -0.70 -15.34
C VAL A 160 -5.55 -1.21 -14.78
N ALA A 161 -5.80 -0.91 -13.50
CA ALA A 161 -7.11 -0.97 -12.86
C ALA A 161 -7.59 0.43 -12.48
N TYR A 162 -8.87 0.68 -12.67
CA TYR A 162 -9.53 1.94 -12.29
C TYR A 162 -10.31 1.77 -10.99
N ASP A 163 -10.25 2.78 -10.13
CA ASP A 163 -11.06 2.89 -8.91
C ASP A 163 -11.63 4.31 -8.78
N ARG A 164 -12.74 4.44 -8.06
CA ARG A 164 -13.35 5.73 -7.74
C ARG A 164 -12.79 6.25 -6.42
N ILE A 165 -12.52 7.54 -6.35
CA ILE A 165 -12.18 8.19 -5.08
C ILE A 165 -13.48 8.45 -4.32
N VAL A 166 -13.78 7.63 -3.32
CA VAL A 166 -14.94 7.79 -2.43
C VAL A 166 -14.47 7.90 -0.99
N SER A 167 -13.47 8.74 -0.68
CA SER A 167 -12.99 8.82 0.70
C SER A 167 -12.87 10.25 1.20
N THR A 168 -13.40 10.47 2.39
CA THR A 168 -13.14 11.68 3.17
C THR A 168 -11.71 11.67 3.72
N SER A 169 -11.14 12.84 4.02
CA SER A 169 -9.81 12.94 4.67
C SER A 169 -9.70 12.09 5.94
N LYS A 170 -10.81 11.93 6.68
CA LYS A 170 -10.88 11.09 7.90
C LYS A 170 -10.74 9.60 7.58
N GLU A 171 -11.41 9.13 6.53
CA GLU A 171 -11.32 7.73 6.09
C GLU A 171 -9.93 7.42 5.54
N GLU A 172 -9.37 8.34 4.75
CA GLU A 172 -8.00 8.22 4.24
C GLU A 172 -6.98 8.15 5.39
N PHE A 173 -7.10 8.99 6.41
CA PHE A 173 -6.27 8.93 7.60
C PHE A 173 -6.39 7.59 8.33
N LYS A 174 -7.61 7.05 8.47
CA LYS A 174 -7.86 5.74 9.07
C LYS A 174 -7.23 4.62 8.25
N ARG A 175 -7.37 4.67 6.93
CA ARG A 175 -6.74 3.74 5.98
C ARG A 175 -5.21 3.79 6.08
N LYS A 176 -4.61 4.99 6.08
CA LYS A 176 -3.16 5.17 6.24
C LYS A 176 -2.65 4.65 7.58
N THR A 177 -3.35 4.93 8.67
CA THR A 177 -3.00 4.42 10.01
C THR A 177 -2.99 2.89 10.04
N ARG A 178 -3.98 2.23 9.38
CA ARG A 178 -4.04 0.77 9.26
C ARG A 178 -2.86 0.23 8.43
N THR A 179 -2.59 0.84 7.27
CA THR A 179 -1.46 0.46 6.41
C THR A 179 -0.13 0.58 7.15
N LEU A 180 0.06 1.66 7.92
CA LEU A 180 1.29 1.87 8.70
C LEU A 180 1.43 0.87 9.86
N ALA A 181 0.33 0.49 10.52
CA ALA A 181 0.36 -0.61 11.49
C ALA A 181 0.76 -1.94 10.84
N GLY A 182 0.28 -2.21 9.62
CA GLY A 182 0.70 -3.36 8.81
C GLY A 182 2.17 -3.32 8.41
N ASN A 183 2.74 -2.15 8.11
CA ASN A 183 4.17 -2.02 7.85
C ASN A 183 5.00 -2.42 9.07
N PHE A 184 4.63 -2.00 10.29
CA PHE A 184 5.32 -2.44 11.51
C PHE A 184 5.23 -3.97 11.69
N GLN A 185 4.09 -4.58 11.36
CA GLN A 185 3.96 -6.05 11.36
C GLN A 185 4.95 -6.71 10.38
N LEU A 186 5.07 -6.18 9.16
CA LEU A 186 5.99 -6.68 8.15
C LEU A 186 7.46 -6.57 8.57
N PHE A 187 7.85 -5.51 9.29
CA PHE A 187 9.23 -5.37 9.79
C PHE A 187 9.63 -6.51 10.71
N PHE A 188 8.71 -7.01 11.51
CA PHE A 188 8.95 -8.18 12.38
C PHE A 188 8.93 -9.50 11.62
N GLN A 189 8.13 -9.59 10.55
CA GLN A 189 8.06 -10.79 9.71
C GLN A 189 9.28 -10.92 8.79
N PHE A 190 9.79 -9.80 8.27
CA PHE A 190 10.90 -9.71 7.32
C PHE A 190 12.14 -9.05 7.92
N LYS A 191 12.54 -9.44 9.15
CA LYS A 191 13.68 -8.85 9.88
C LYS A 191 15.00 -8.84 9.06
N LYS A 192 15.19 -9.84 8.22
CA LYS A 192 16.38 -9.94 7.36
C LYS A 192 16.49 -8.78 6.37
N LEU A 193 15.36 -8.24 5.91
CA LEU A 193 15.31 -7.11 4.98
C LEU A 193 15.53 -5.75 5.67
N LEU A 194 15.57 -5.70 7.00
CA LEU A 194 15.94 -4.48 7.74
C LEU A 194 17.46 -4.20 7.73
N ASN A 195 18.28 -5.17 7.34
CA ASN A 195 19.69 -4.93 7.11
C ASN A 195 19.92 -4.53 5.64
N PRO A 196 20.17 -3.23 5.34
CA PRO A 196 20.29 -2.73 3.97
C PRO A 196 21.50 -3.31 3.21
N LEU A 197 22.48 -3.87 3.92
CA LEU A 197 23.68 -4.48 3.32
C LEU A 197 23.42 -5.87 2.73
N ARG A 198 22.24 -6.45 2.93
CA ARG A 198 21.87 -7.77 2.40
C ARG A 198 21.41 -7.76 0.94
N GLY A 199 21.61 -6.66 0.24
CA GLY A 199 21.32 -6.55 -1.19
C GLY A 199 20.27 -5.49 -1.53
N LYS A 200 19.98 -5.34 -2.82
CA LYS A 200 19.17 -4.24 -3.36
C LYS A 200 17.75 -4.19 -2.77
N VAL A 201 17.07 -5.34 -2.65
CA VAL A 201 15.70 -5.38 -2.07
C VAL A 201 15.71 -5.01 -0.60
N ALA A 202 16.70 -5.45 0.17
CA ALA A 202 16.84 -5.08 1.58
C ALA A 202 17.09 -3.57 1.73
N PHE A 203 17.95 -2.98 0.88
CA PHE A 203 18.17 -1.54 0.85
C PHE A 203 16.87 -0.77 0.52
N GLN A 204 16.11 -1.22 -0.50
CA GLN A 204 14.83 -0.62 -0.88
C GLN A 204 13.81 -0.74 0.26
N PHE A 205 13.68 -1.93 0.88
CA PHE A 205 12.76 -2.15 2.00
C PHE A 205 13.11 -1.27 3.21
N PHE A 206 14.39 -1.19 3.56
CA PHE A 206 14.86 -0.35 4.64
C PHE A 206 14.62 1.14 4.37
N SER A 207 15.04 1.66 3.20
CA SER A 207 14.94 3.08 2.87
C SER A 207 13.49 3.53 2.62
N HIS A 208 12.75 2.79 1.80
CA HIS A 208 11.41 3.21 1.36
C HIS A 208 10.31 2.86 2.37
N LYS A 209 10.37 1.68 3.00
CA LYS A 209 9.32 1.25 3.95
C LYS A 209 9.68 1.59 5.39
N PHE A 210 10.85 1.13 5.87
CA PHE A 210 11.21 1.26 7.28
C PHE A 210 11.49 2.69 7.68
N LEU A 211 12.48 3.37 7.07
CA LEU A 211 12.85 4.75 7.46
C LEU A 211 11.66 5.70 7.38
N ARG A 212 10.81 5.56 6.36
CA ARG A 212 9.60 6.37 6.24
C ARG A 212 8.60 6.11 7.35
N ALA A 213 8.42 4.86 7.77
CA ALA A 213 7.50 4.51 8.85
C ALA A 213 7.97 4.98 10.23
N VAL A 214 9.30 5.06 10.46
CA VAL A 214 9.89 5.51 11.73
C VAL A 214 10.33 6.97 11.73
N ALA A 215 10.13 7.71 10.64
CA ALA A 215 10.54 9.11 10.49
C ALA A 215 10.02 10.00 11.62
N PHE A 216 8.83 9.73 12.15
CA PHE A 216 8.26 10.50 13.27
C PHE A 216 9.13 10.46 14.53
N PHE A 217 9.86 9.37 14.81
CA PHE A 217 10.80 9.32 15.94
C PHE A 217 11.95 10.30 15.73
N PHE A 218 12.53 10.33 14.52
CA PHE A 218 13.61 11.26 14.20
C PHE A 218 13.13 12.71 14.24
N LEU A 219 11.90 12.99 13.81
CA LEU A 219 11.32 14.34 13.88
C LEU A 219 11.13 14.81 15.33
N ILE A 220 10.68 13.92 16.24
CA ILE A 220 10.54 14.23 17.67
C ILE A 220 11.93 14.49 18.28
N ILE A 221 12.89 13.59 18.03
CA ILE A 221 14.27 13.74 18.54
C ILE A 221 14.88 15.06 18.03
N LEU A 222 14.76 15.34 16.74
CA LEU A 222 15.26 16.56 16.12
C LEU A 222 14.65 17.82 16.76
N PHE A 223 13.34 17.80 17.02
CA PHE A 223 12.65 18.92 17.67
C PHE A 223 13.19 19.15 19.08
N VAL A 224 13.33 18.09 19.86
CA VAL A 224 13.84 18.15 21.22
C VAL A 224 15.29 18.66 21.24
N LEU A 225 16.15 18.12 20.37
CA LEU A 225 17.55 18.57 20.29
C LEU A 225 17.65 20.04 19.88
N ASN A 226 16.90 20.49 18.87
CA ASN A 226 16.88 21.88 18.44
C ASN A 226 16.36 22.82 19.55
N LEU A 227 15.40 22.37 20.38
CA LEU A 227 14.90 23.14 21.52
C LEU A 227 16.00 23.39 22.56
N PHE A 228 16.84 22.38 22.84
CA PHE A 228 17.96 22.56 23.78
C PHE A 228 19.11 23.37 23.18
N LEU A 229 19.34 23.28 21.87
CA LEU A 229 20.43 23.94 21.17
C LEU A 229 20.03 25.29 20.54
N LYS A 230 18.82 25.78 20.80
CA LYS A 230 18.25 26.99 20.17
C LYS A 230 19.09 28.27 20.32
N ASN A 231 20.01 28.33 21.29
CA ASN A 231 20.89 29.47 21.52
C ASN A 231 22.27 29.32 20.85
N VAL A 232 22.50 28.22 20.11
CA VAL A 232 23.78 27.94 19.47
C VAL A 232 23.59 27.98 17.93
N TYR A 233 24.43 28.72 17.21
CA TYR A 233 24.45 28.72 15.74
C TYR A 233 25.11 27.44 15.23
N PRO A 234 24.55 26.76 14.18
CA PRO A 234 23.38 27.13 13.37
C PRO A 234 22.03 26.57 13.86
N TYR A 235 21.96 25.93 15.01
CA TYR A 235 20.76 25.24 15.53
C TYR A 235 19.58 26.17 15.75
N ASN A 236 19.84 27.44 16.13
CA ASN A 236 18.82 28.47 16.24
C ASN A 236 18.07 28.69 14.92
N LEU A 237 18.78 28.73 13.78
CA LEU A 237 18.18 28.83 12.46
C LEU A 237 17.31 27.59 12.15
N PHE A 238 17.83 26.38 12.39
CA PHE A 238 17.06 25.15 12.18
C PHE A 238 15.81 25.09 13.07
N PHE A 239 15.90 25.57 14.31
CA PHE A 239 14.74 25.63 15.19
C PHE A 239 13.66 26.59 14.66
N VAL A 240 14.04 27.77 14.20
CA VAL A 240 13.10 28.73 13.59
C VAL A 240 12.46 28.15 12.33
N LEU A 241 13.24 27.54 11.43
CA LEU A 241 12.72 26.89 10.22
C LEU A 241 11.75 25.75 10.57
N GLN A 242 12.04 24.99 11.61
CA GLN A 242 11.16 23.92 12.08
C GLN A 242 9.85 24.45 12.64
N LEU A 243 9.88 25.55 13.42
CA LEU A 243 8.67 26.22 13.90
C LEU A 243 7.82 26.77 12.74
N LEU A 244 8.45 27.40 11.74
CA LEU A 244 7.76 27.89 10.54
C LEU A 244 7.10 26.75 9.77
N PHE A 245 7.78 25.61 9.65
CA PHE A 245 7.24 24.42 9.00
C PHE A 245 6.01 23.87 9.74
N TYR A 246 6.06 23.75 11.07
CA TYR A 246 4.92 23.27 11.86
C TYR A 246 3.77 24.29 11.91
N SER A 247 4.07 25.58 11.94
CA SER A 247 3.06 26.63 11.80
C SER A 247 2.37 26.52 10.44
N GLY A 248 3.12 26.33 9.36
CA GLY A 248 2.57 26.07 8.03
C GLY A 248 1.66 24.84 7.99
N ALA A 249 2.00 23.78 8.73
CA ALA A 249 1.14 22.61 8.85
C ALA A 249 -0.19 22.90 9.56
N ILE A 250 -0.17 23.72 10.61
CA ILE A 250 -1.38 24.17 11.33
C ILE A 250 -2.27 25.01 10.39
N PHE A 251 -1.68 25.96 9.66
CA PHE A 251 -2.45 26.76 8.67
C PHE A 251 -2.99 25.91 7.55
N GLY A 252 -2.26 24.91 7.06
CA GLY A 252 -2.73 23.93 6.08
C GLY A 252 -3.93 23.12 6.59
N PHE A 253 -3.90 22.69 7.84
CA PHE A 253 -5.03 22.04 8.51
C PHE A 253 -6.26 22.93 8.59
N LEU A 254 -6.06 24.21 8.98
CA LEU A 254 -7.16 25.18 9.06
C LEU A 254 -7.75 25.46 7.66
N ALA A 255 -6.90 25.60 6.65
CA ALA A 255 -7.33 25.78 5.26
C ALA A 255 -8.21 24.61 4.77
N GLU A 256 -7.80 23.35 5.05
CA GLU A 256 -8.61 22.18 4.72
C GLU A 256 -9.95 22.19 5.49
N LYS A 257 -9.90 22.45 6.79
CA LYS A 257 -11.10 22.48 7.64
C LYS A 257 -12.15 23.52 7.18
N PHE A 258 -11.70 24.67 6.69
CA PHE A 258 -12.57 25.76 6.22
C PHE A 258 -12.80 25.75 4.70
N ASN A 259 -12.39 24.67 4.00
CA ASN A 259 -12.49 24.53 2.53
C ASN A 259 -11.84 25.70 1.75
N VAL A 260 -10.78 26.30 2.30
CA VAL A 260 -9.98 27.33 1.64
C VAL A 260 -8.87 26.67 0.82
N ARG A 261 -8.50 27.28 -0.32
CA ARG A 261 -7.37 26.81 -1.15
C ARG A 261 -6.06 26.95 -0.36
N GLY A 262 -5.56 25.84 0.23
CA GLY A 262 -4.36 25.82 1.07
C GLY A 262 -3.04 25.99 0.32
N GLY A 263 -3.03 25.86 -1.02
CA GLY A 263 -1.84 26.06 -1.85
C GLY A 263 -0.62 25.27 -1.35
N PHE A 264 0.53 25.98 -1.20
CA PHE A 264 1.78 25.39 -0.71
C PHE A 264 1.72 24.89 0.73
N LEU A 265 0.82 25.44 1.57
CA LEU A 265 0.67 25.05 2.97
C LEU A 265 0.13 23.62 3.15
N LEU A 266 -0.47 23.04 2.12
CA LEU A 266 -0.89 21.64 2.15
C LEU A 266 0.29 20.66 2.20
N PHE A 267 1.50 21.07 1.78
CA PHE A 267 2.67 20.19 1.83
C PHE A 267 3.11 19.90 3.29
N PRO A 268 3.43 20.90 4.14
CA PRO A 268 3.76 20.64 5.55
C PRO A 268 2.62 19.97 6.31
N TYR A 269 1.37 20.31 6.01
CA TYR A 269 0.21 19.63 6.61
C TYR A 269 0.17 18.14 6.25
N THR A 270 0.27 17.80 4.96
CA THR A 270 0.25 16.40 4.50
C THR A 270 1.42 15.61 5.10
N PHE A 271 2.60 16.22 5.17
CA PHE A 271 3.77 15.61 5.80
C PHE A 271 3.53 15.30 7.28
N CYS A 272 3.03 16.26 8.06
CA CYS A 272 2.74 16.07 9.48
C CYS A 272 1.64 15.04 9.71
N ILE A 273 0.54 15.07 8.95
CA ILE A 273 -0.58 14.14 9.13
C ILE A 273 -0.16 12.69 8.84
N LEU A 274 0.71 12.46 7.85
CA LEU A 274 1.25 11.14 7.55
C LEU A 274 2.17 10.63 8.67
N ASN A 275 2.97 11.49 9.28
CA ASN A 275 3.81 11.12 10.43
C ASN A 275 2.97 10.85 11.70
N ILE A 276 1.89 11.61 11.93
CA ILE A 276 0.91 11.33 12.99
C ILE A 276 0.21 9.99 12.74
N ALA A 277 -0.13 9.69 11.49
CA ALA A 277 -0.70 8.38 11.14
C ALA A 277 0.30 7.24 11.41
N ALA A 278 1.61 7.46 11.15
CA ALA A 278 2.66 6.49 11.45
C ALA A 278 2.81 6.25 12.96
N LEU A 279 2.82 7.31 13.76
CA LEU A 279 2.83 7.23 15.22
C LEU A 279 1.61 6.46 15.75
N LYS A 280 0.40 6.79 15.28
CA LYS A 280 -0.82 6.05 15.66
C LYS A 280 -0.78 4.59 15.19
N GLY A 281 -0.24 4.32 14.00
CA GLY A 281 -0.04 2.97 13.48
C GLY A 281 0.90 2.16 14.36
N PHE A 282 1.99 2.76 14.82
CA PHE A 282 2.94 2.15 15.76
C PHE A 282 2.28 1.76 17.08
N PHE A 283 1.52 2.66 17.71
CA PHE A 283 0.81 2.33 18.95
C PHE A 283 -0.29 1.28 18.75
N LYS A 284 -1.00 1.29 17.62
CA LYS A 284 -1.94 0.22 17.28
C LYS A 284 -1.25 -1.13 17.16
N PHE A 285 -0.07 -1.15 16.53
CA PHE A 285 0.74 -2.36 16.40
C PHE A 285 1.18 -2.88 17.77
N LEU A 286 1.74 -2.03 18.63
CA LEU A 286 2.16 -2.41 19.99
C LEU A 286 1.00 -2.96 20.83
N GLY A 287 -0.16 -2.31 20.76
CA GLY A 287 -1.35 -2.71 21.50
C GLY A 287 -2.07 -3.92 20.90
N LYS A 288 -1.57 -4.50 19.80
CA LYS A 288 -2.26 -5.57 19.02
C LYS A 288 -3.72 -5.23 18.70
N ARG A 289 -4.06 -3.93 18.63
CA ARG A 289 -5.42 -3.41 18.42
C ARG A 289 -5.69 -3.16 16.93
N PHE A 290 -5.45 -4.15 16.10
CA PHE A 290 -5.79 -4.07 14.68
C PHE A 290 -6.78 -5.17 14.33
N ASP A 291 -7.91 -4.76 13.78
CA ASP A 291 -8.83 -5.69 13.15
C ASP A 291 -8.37 -5.93 11.71
N VAL A 292 -8.15 -7.19 11.37
CA VAL A 292 -7.79 -7.63 10.01
C VAL A 292 -8.99 -7.52 9.08
N ARG A 293 -10.20 -7.50 9.66
CA ARG A 293 -11.46 -7.42 8.93
C ARG A 293 -11.70 -5.99 8.44
N TRP A 294 -12.06 -5.85 7.17
CA TRP A 294 -12.51 -4.57 6.63
C TRP A 294 -13.84 -4.16 7.29
N GLU A 295 -13.94 -2.90 7.69
CA GLU A 295 -15.23 -2.36 8.09
C GLU A 295 -16.19 -2.38 6.89
N LYS A 296 -17.50 -2.54 7.16
CA LYS A 296 -18.50 -2.42 6.09
C LYS A 296 -18.38 -1.03 5.49
N ALA A 297 -18.22 -0.95 4.18
CA ALA A 297 -18.49 0.29 3.47
C ALA A 297 -20.00 0.55 3.61
N ASN A 298 -20.36 1.69 4.16
CA ASN A 298 -21.73 2.17 4.07
C ASN A 298 -21.90 2.67 2.63
N PHE A 299 -22.58 1.87 1.80
CA PHE A 299 -23.05 2.24 0.47
C PHE A 299 -24.33 3.05 0.61
#